data_f7bec2e76972ccef4d24b7377fad6c4a
#
_entry.id   f7bec2e76972ccef4d24b7377fad6c4a
#
_cell.length_a   1.000
_cell.length_b   1.000
_cell.length_c   1.000
_cell.angle_alpha   90.00
_cell.angle_beta   90.00
_cell.angle_gamma   90.00
#
_symmetry.space_group_name_H-M   'P 1'
#
loop_
_entity.id
_entity.type
_entity.pdbx_description
1 polymer ?
#
loop_
_entity_poly.entity_id
_entity_poly.type
_entity_poly.pdbx_seq_one_letter_code
_entity_poly.pdbx_strand_id
1 'polypeptide(L)'
;MEPIFDKLYQFTYKIPGMPLDCHQYLLLRQPAILFSVGSADMARDFLPKVKELLAGRPLKYLFISHREWDECGGLAVLHKMFPETIVLCSQNAAGNFKFNDYDGKVIACTPGQPFTDGGLELEFLPYPVEPHYNLGLLAYEKNSGVFSSADLFLKGGDTAGVVQECNWKDLVDAIPENFLNMGPQQPKTIAALRAINPEFVAVGHGPCFICR
;
A
#
# COMPACT_ATOMS: atom_id res chain seq x y z
N MET A 1 -6.20 -6.69 18.68
CA MET A 1 -6.18 -7.07 17.25
C MET A 1 -4.93 -7.91 17.02
N GLU A 2 -5.06 -9.05 16.35
CA GLU A 2 -3.92 -9.90 16.00
C GLU A 2 -3.33 -9.46 14.65
N PRO A 3 -2.01 -9.59 14.44
CA PRO A 3 -1.40 -9.34 13.15
C PRO A 3 -1.84 -10.40 12.13
N ILE A 4 -1.98 -10.00 10.86
CA ILE A 4 -2.28 -10.92 9.76
C ILE A 4 -1.01 -11.68 9.31
N PHE A 5 0.16 -11.07 9.51
CA PHE A 5 1.47 -11.66 9.24
C PHE A 5 2.54 -10.92 10.05
N ASP A 6 3.45 -11.62 10.75
CA ASP A 6 4.48 -11.04 11.64
C ASP A 6 3.94 -9.84 12.45
N LYS A 7 4.39 -8.63 12.16
CA LYS A 7 3.93 -7.37 12.77
C LYS A 7 3.07 -6.53 11.83
N LEU A 8 2.47 -7.15 10.82
CA LEU A 8 1.58 -6.52 9.86
C LEU A 8 0.13 -6.66 10.32
N TYR A 9 -0.57 -5.55 10.50
CA TYR A 9 -1.97 -5.49 10.91
C TYR A 9 -2.82 -5.03 9.75
N GLN A 10 -3.91 -5.76 9.45
CA GLN A 10 -4.85 -5.40 8.39
C GLN A 10 -6.06 -4.68 9.00
N PHE A 11 -6.47 -3.59 8.39
CA PHE A 11 -7.74 -2.90 8.62
C PHE A 11 -8.59 -3.05 7.38
N THR A 12 -9.82 -3.48 7.54
CA THR A 12 -10.73 -3.73 6.43
C THR A 12 -11.96 -2.84 6.54
N TYR A 13 -12.28 -2.16 5.45
CA TYR A 13 -13.51 -1.42 5.29
C TYR A 13 -14.34 -2.04 4.16
N LYS A 14 -15.59 -2.38 4.49
CA LYS A 14 -16.55 -2.90 3.49
C LYS A 14 -17.26 -1.74 2.82
N ILE A 15 -17.09 -1.60 1.49
CA ILE A 15 -17.74 -0.53 0.75
C ILE A 15 -19.25 -0.79 0.70
N PRO A 16 -20.11 0.11 1.21
CA PRO A 16 -21.56 -0.10 1.17
C PRO A 16 -22.06 -0.26 -0.26
N GLY A 17 -22.79 -1.34 -0.50
CA GLY A 17 -23.40 -1.62 -1.81
C GLY A 17 -22.45 -2.19 -2.87
N MET A 18 -21.19 -2.41 -2.55
CA MET A 18 -20.21 -3.06 -3.43
C MET A 18 -19.68 -4.36 -2.82
N PRO A 19 -19.53 -5.43 -3.58
CA PRO A 19 -18.89 -6.65 -3.10
C PRO A 19 -17.35 -6.50 -3.13
N LEU A 20 -16.84 -5.47 -2.50
CA LEU A 20 -15.42 -5.13 -2.50
C LEU A 20 -15.00 -4.63 -1.12
N ASP A 21 -13.97 -5.27 -0.58
CA ASP A 21 -13.31 -4.82 0.64
C ASP A 21 -12.12 -3.91 0.29
N CYS A 22 -11.88 -2.89 1.10
CA CYS A 22 -10.67 -2.07 1.06
C CYS A 22 -9.80 -2.39 2.27
N HIS A 23 -8.54 -2.68 2.04
CA HIS A 23 -7.59 -3.02 3.09
C HIS A 23 -6.49 -1.97 3.21
N GLN A 24 -6.23 -1.55 4.45
CA GLN A 24 -5.07 -0.76 4.82
C GLN A 24 -4.20 -1.59 5.77
N TYR A 25 -2.89 -1.37 5.75
CA TYR A 25 -1.96 -2.19 6.53
C TYR A 25 -0.98 -1.35 7.34
N LEU A 26 -0.88 -1.65 8.63
CA LEU A 26 0.17 -1.11 9.50
C LEU A 26 1.27 -2.15 9.70
N LEU A 27 2.48 -1.87 9.23
CA LEU A 27 3.66 -2.63 9.60
C LEU A 27 4.28 -1.99 10.84
N LEU A 28 4.11 -2.68 11.99
CA LEU A 28 4.47 -2.18 13.31
C LEU A 28 5.92 -2.52 13.67
N ARG A 29 6.84 -1.98 12.87
CA ARG A 29 8.30 -2.04 13.11
C ARG A 29 8.86 -0.68 13.56
N GLN A 30 10.15 -0.50 13.58
CA GLN A 30 10.81 0.78 13.81
C GLN A 30 11.73 1.08 12.63
N PRO A 31 11.34 2.10 11.84
CA PRO A 31 10.14 2.94 11.97
C PRO A 31 8.84 2.23 11.55
N ALA A 32 7.68 2.66 12.10
CA ALA A 32 6.38 2.16 11.69
C ALA A 32 5.93 2.81 10.37
N ILE A 33 5.31 2.00 9.51
CA ILE A 33 4.76 2.45 8.22
C ILE A 33 3.32 1.96 8.04
N LEU A 34 2.47 2.83 7.52
CA LEU A 34 1.13 2.53 7.06
C LEU A 34 1.15 2.43 5.52
N PHE A 35 0.50 1.43 4.95
CA PHE A 35 0.25 1.27 3.51
C PHE A 35 -1.20 1.60 3.25
N SER A 36 -1.45 2.63 2.44
CA SER A 36 -2.72 3.28 2.17
C SER A 36 -3.35 3.94 3.41
N VAL A 37 -4.13 4.97 3.20
CA VAL A 37 -4.89 5.65 4.27
C VAL A 37 -6.40 5.60 4.02
N GLY A 38 -6.81 5.00 2.91
CA GLY A 38 -8.20 4.88 2.56
C GLY A 38 -8.88 6.23 2.25
N SER A 39 -10.20 6.21 2.23
CA SER A 39 -11.01 7.43 2.19
C SER A 39 -11.01 8.14 3.55
N ALA A 40 -11.56 9.34 3.61
CA ALA A 40 -11.71 10.08 4.86
C ALA A 40 -12.56 9.32 5.90
N ASP A 41 -13.58 8.58 5.47
CA ASP A 41 -14.43 7.80 6.38
C ASP A 41 -13.70 6.54 6.88
N MET A 42 -13.01 5.83 5.99
CA MET A 42 -12.12 4.72 6.37
C MET A 42 -11.07 5.17 7.38
N ALA A 43 -10.40 6.28 7.13
CA ALA A 43 -9.38 6.84 8.00
C ALA A 43 -9.93 7.17 9.40
N ARG A 44 -11.14 7.73 9.48
CA ARG A 44 -11.79 8.01 10.78
C ARG A 44 -12.09 6.73 11.57
N ASP A 45 -12.41 5.63 10.88
CA ASP A 45 -12.70 4.35 11.54
C ASP A 45 -11.44 3.67 12.07
N PHE A 46 -10.39 3.55 11.24
CA PHE A 46 -9.27 2.68 11.61
C PHE A 46 -8.07 3.40 12.24
N LEU A 47 -7.82 4.69 11.98
CA LEU A 47 -6.66 5.40 12.55
C LEU A 47 -6.65 5.46 14.08
N PRO A 48 -7.78 5.51 14.81
CA PRO A 48 -7.78 5.34 16.26
C PRO A 48 -7.17 4.00 16.70
N LYS A 49 -7.46 2.90 15.98
CA LYS A 49 -6.88 1.57 16.24
C LYS A 49 -5.38 1.53 15.94
N VAL A 50 -4.94 2.23 14.87
CA VAL A 50 -3.51 2.43 14.58
C VAL A 50 -2.82 3.13 15.76
N LYS A 51 -3.41 4.18 16.30
CA LYS A 51 -2.87 4.91 17.46
C LYS A 51 -2.73 4.03 18.69
N GLU A 52 -3.72 3.18 18.97
CA GLU A 52 -3.67 2.20 20.06
C GLU A 52 -2.51 1.20 19.87
N LEU A 53 -2.37 0.61 18.67
CA LEU A 53 -1.29 -0.34 18.37
C LEU A 53 0.09 0.30 18.44
N LEU A 54 0.22 1.56 18.06
CA LEU A 54 1.47 2.31 18.18
C LEU A 54 1.88 2.51 19.63
N ALA A 55 0.94 2.55 20.59
CA ALA A 55 1.21 2.69 22.02
C ALA A 55 2.18 3.84 22.34
N GLY A 56 1.95 5.01 21.76
CA GLY A 56 2.78 6.21 21.92
C GLY A 56 3.98 6.30 20.97
N ARG A 57 4.28 5.27 20.21
CA ARG A 57 5.32 5.33 19.15
C ARG A 57 4.84 6.18 17.97
N PRO A 58 5.71 6.89 17.24
CA PRO A 58 5.32 7.65 16.07
C PRO A 58 4.91 6.72 14.90
N LEU A 59 3.85 7.09 14.18
CA LEU A 59 3.65 6.64 12.81
C LEU A 59 4.56 7.48 11.93
N LYS A 60 5.70 6.92 11.52
CA LYS A 60 6.72 7.71 10.82
C LYS A 60 6.43 7.84 9.33
N TYR A 61 5.90 6.81 8.70
CA TYR A 61 5.65 6.80 7.26
C TYR A 61 4.23 6.38 6.90
N LEU A 62 3.74 6.98 5.81
CA LEU A 62 2.60 6.51 5.04
C LEU A 62 3.07 6.29 3.61
N PHE A 63 2.86 5.11 3.06
CA PHE A 63 3.05 4.84 1.64
C PHE A 63 1.72 4.94 0.89
N ILE A 64 1.69 5.70 -0.20
CA ILE A 64 0.57 5.82 -1.14
C ILE A 64 1.01 5.27 -2.49
N SER A 65 0.33 4.24 -2.96
CA SER A 65 0.59 3.56 -4.23
C SER A 65 0.22 4.44 -5.43
N HIS A 66 -1.01 4.97 -5.44
CA HIS A 66 -1.56 5.82 -6.48
C HIS A 66 -2.65 6.77 -5.91
N ARG A 67 -3.19 7.68 -6.75
CA ARG A 67 -4.08 8.76 -6.30
C ARG A 67 -5.56 8.41 -6.49
N GLU A 68 -6.03 7.37 -5.88
CA GLU A 68 -7.46 7.10 -5.80
C GLU A 68 -8.03 7.47 -4.42
N TRP A 69 -9.34 7.65 -4.35
CA TRP A 69 -10.02 8.12 -3.15
C TRP A 69 -9.87 7.15 -1.97
N ASP A 70 -9.80 5.87 -2.27
CA ASP A 70 -9.64 4.75 -1.32
C ASP A 70 -8.18 4.44 -0.98
N GLU A 71 -7.24 5.13 -1.61
CA GLU A 71 -5.82 5.06 -1.29
C GLU A 71 -5.33 6.28 -0.50
N CYS A 72 -5.75 7.49 -0.90
CA CYS A 72 -5.22 8.72 -0.34
C CYS A 72 -6.26 9.75 0.15
N GLY A 73 -7.55 9.46 0.03
CA GLY A 73 -8.62 10.39 0.42
C GLY A 73 -8.65 10.74 1.92
N GLY A 74 -8.04 9.91 2.76
CA GLY A 74 -7.92 10.10 4.20
C GLY A 74 -6.74 10.96 4.66
N LEU A 75 -5.91 11.50 3.76
CA LEU A 75 -4.69 12.25 4.11
C LEU A 75 -4.91 13.37 5.13
N ALA A 76 -5.96 14.18 4.99
CA ALA A 76 -6.26 15.26 5.91
C ALA A 76 -6.62 14.75 7.33
N VAL A 77 -7.31 13.60 7.40
CA VAL A 77 -7.64 12.94 8.69
C VAL A 77 -6.37 12.42 9.34
N LEU A 78 -5.51 11.75 8.57
CA LEU A 78 -4.22 11.26 9.05
C LEU A 78 -3.34 12.40 9.54
N HIS A 79 -3.17 13.47 8.77
CA HIS A 79 -2.31 14.61 9.12
C HIS A 79 -2.77 15.27 10.44
N LYS A 80 -4.09 15.39 10.66
CA LYS A 80 -4.63 15.89 11.92
C LYS A 80 -4.28 15.02 13.13
N MET A 81 -4.22 13.70 12.95
CA MET A 81 -3.94 12.74 14.03
C MET A 81 -2.44 12.47 14.22
N PHE A 82 -1.69 12.46 13.13
CA PHE A 82 -0.26 12.14 13.05
C PHE A 82 0.48 13.20 12.20
N PRO A 83 0.62 14.45 12.68
CA PRO A 83 1.14 15.57 11.89
C PRO A 83 2.59 15.40 11.44
N GLU A 84 3.36 14.54 12.11
CA GLU A 84 4.77 14.28 11.78
C GLU A 84 4.98 13.14 10.77
N THR A 85 3.90 12.47 10.34
CA THR A 85 3.98 11.39 9.36
C THR A 85 4.46 11.92 8.02
N ILE A 86 5.43 11.22 7.44
CA ILE A 86 5.99 11.53 6.12
C ILE A 86 5.30 10.64 5.09
N VAL A 87 4.74 11.26 4.05
CA VAL A 87 4.12 10.53 2.93
C VAL A 87 5.20 10.13 1.92
N LEU A 88 5.28 8.85 1.60
CA LEU A 88 6.08 8.28 0.53
C LEU A 88 5.14 7.97 -0.65
N CYS A 89 5.39 8.54 -1.81
CA CYS A 89 4.53 8.34 -2.98
C CYS A 89 5.30 8.61 -4.28
N SER A 90 4.66 8.41 -5.42
CA SER A 90 5.25 8.74 -6.71
C SER A 90 5.50 10.25 -6.86
N GLN A 91 6.40 10.63 -7.75
CA GLN A 91 6.72 12.04 -8.03
C GLN A 91 5.47 12.81 -8.52
N ASN A 92 4.61 12.16 -9.29
CA ASN A 92 3.35 12.74 -9.74
C ASN A 92 2.39 13.00 -8.58
N ALA A 93 2.20 12.01 -7.69
CA ALA A 93 1.36 12.17 -6.51
C ALA A 93 1.88 13.27 -5.58
N ALA A 94 3.20 13.34 -5.36
CA ALA A 94 3.84 14.37 -4.53
C ALA A 94 3.57 15.78 -5.06
N GLY A 95 3.69 15.99 -6.38
CA GLY A 95 3.35 17.27 -7.03
C GLY A 95 1.88 17.65 -6.86
N ASN A 96 1.00 16.66 -6.96
CA ASN A 96 -0.44 16.86 -6.84
C ASN A 96 -0.88 17.20 -5.40
N PHE A 97 -0.28 16.55 -4.39
CA PHE A 97 -0.57 16.85 -2.99
C PHE A 97 -0.19 18.30 -2.63
N LYS A 98 0.94 18.79 -3.13
CA LYS A 98 1.33 20.20 -2.99
C LYS A 98 0.36 21.15 -3.68
N PHE A 99 -0.12 20.79 -4.87
CA PHE A 99 -1.10 21.60 -5.61
C PHE A 99 -2.44 21.70 -4.88
N ASN A 100 -2.82 20.68 -4.10
CA ASN A 100 -4.03 20.62 -3.29
C ASN A 100 -3.80 21.07 -1.84
N ASP A 101 -2.81 21.91 -1.59
CA ASP A 101 -2.51 22.54 -0.30
C ASP A 101 -2.29 21.54 0.86
N TYR A 102 -1.82 20.31 0.55
CA TYR A 102 -1.38 19.41 1.60
C TYR A 102 -0.06 19.91 2.19
N ASP A 103 -0.08 20.30 3.46
CA ASP A 103 1.03 20.90 4.19
C ASP A 103 1.93 19.90 4.93
N GLY A 104 1.58 18.62 4.91
CA GLY A 104 2.41 17.54 5.46
C GLY A 104 3.70 17.29 4.68
N LYS A 105 4.63 16.58 5.31
CA LYS A 105 5.90 16.19 4.69
C LYS A 105 5.66 15.12 3.64
N VAL A 106 6.19 15.32 2.43
CA VAL A 106 6.09 14.37 1.29
C VAL A 106 7.48 14.11 0.72
N ILE A 107 7.80 12.85 0.52
CA ILE A 107 9.00 12.40 -0.21
C ILE A 107 8.54 11.72 -1.50
N ALA A 108 9.00 12.25 -2.62
CA ALA A 108 8.80 11.65 -3.93
C ALA A 108 9.75 10.46 -4.12
N CYS A 109 9.18 9.29 -4.41
CA CYS A 109 9.89 8.04 -4.62
C CYS A 109 9.94 7.70 -6.12
N THR A 110 10.94 6.93 -6.51
CA THR A 110 11.17 6.54 -7.90
C THR A 110 11.40 5.02 -7.98
N PRO A 111 10.79 4.32 -8.95
CA PRO A 111 11.07 2.90 -9.16
C PRO A 111 12.57 2.62 -9.31
N GLY A 112 13.06 1.56 -8.67
CA GLY A 112 14.46 1.16 -8.69
C GLY A 112 15.39 1.99 -7.81
N GLN A 113 14.89 3.02 -7.10
CA GLN A 113 15.65 3.74 -6.07
C GLN A 113 15.12 3.32 -4.69
N PRO A 114 15.90 2.55 -3.90
CA PRO A 114 15.45 2.11 -2.59
C PRO A 114 15.37 3.29 -1.62
N PHE A 115 14.44 3.17 -0.66
CA PHE A 115 14.33 4.08 0.48
C PHE A 115 14.71 3.33 1.75
N THR A 116 15.63 3.86 2.51
CA THR A 116 16.12 3.25 3.75
C THR A 116 16.07 4.24 4.90
N ASP A 117 15.54 3.79 6.04
CA ASP A 117 15.61 4.53 7.30
C ASP A 117 15.53 3.56 8.48
N GLY A 118 16.61 3.49 9.27
CA GLY A 118 16.70 2.57 10.39
C GLY A 118 16.50 1.12 9.93
N GLY A 119 15.45 0.46 10.45
CA GLY A 119 15.11 -0.91 10.10
C GLY A 119 14.11 -1.06 8.93
N LEU A 120 13.75 0.01 8.23
CA LEU A 120 12.87 0.00 7.06
C LEU A 120 13.71 0.05 5.78
N GLU A 121 13.47 -0.89 4.87
CA GLU A 121 14.11 -0.93 3.55
C GLU A 121 13.05 -1.19 2.48
N LEU A 122 12.61 -0.12 1.79
CA LEU A 122 11.60 -0.18 0.75
C LEU A 122 12.24 -0.18 -0.64
N GLU A 123 11.83 -1.13 -1.46
CA GLU A 123 12.04 -1.13 -2.90
C GLU A 123 10.73 -0.73 -3.58
N PHE A 124 10.80 0.23 -4.51
CA PHE A 124 9.62 0.69 -5.25
C PHE A 124 9.62 0.11 -6.66
N LEU A 125 8.47 -0.46 -7.03
CA LEU A 125 8.23 -1.04 -8.34
C LEU A 125 7.31 -0.13 -9.15
N PRO A 126 7.45 -0.10 -10.50
CA PRO A 126 6.54 0.69 -11.33
C PRO A 126 5.12 0.12 -11.29
N TYR A 127 4.15 1.01 -11.13
CA TYR A 127 2.72 0.67 -11.13
C TYR A 127 1.95 1.65 -12.04
N PRO A 128 1.81 1.34 -13.34
CA PRO A 128 1.26 2.25 -14.34
C PRO A 128 -0.28 2.32 -14.31
N VAL A 129 -0.88 2.28 -13.13
CA VAL A 129 -2.35 2.35 -12.91
C VAL A 129 -2.79 3.72 -12.41
N GLU A 130 -1.85 4.59 -12.05
CA GLU A 130 -2.15 5.96 -11.63
C GLU A 130 -3.02 6.68 -12.67
N PRO A 131 -4.23 7.17 -12.32
CA PRO A 131 -5.11 7.87 -13.23
C PRO A 131 -4.41 9.04 -13.94
N HIS A 132 -4.59 9.13 -15.24
CA HIS A 132 -4.07 10.15 -16.16
C HIS A 132 -2.59 10.06 -16.53
N TYR A 133 -1.68 9.49 -15.71
CA TYR A 133 -0.24 9.55 -15.95
C TYR A 133 0.51 8.23 -15.85
N ASN A 134 -0.15 7.15 -15.44
CA ASN A 134 0.45 5.83 -15.30
C ASN A 134 1.75 5.83 -14.46
N LEU A 135 1.77 6.54 -13.35
CA LEU A 135 2.97 6.80 -12.52
C LEU A 135 2.79 6.43 -11.05
N GLY A 136 1.99 5.42 -10.74
CA GLY A 136 1.90 4.85 -9.40
C GLY A 136 3.13 4.02 -9.03
N LEU A 137 3.17 3.57 -7.78
CA LEU A 137 4.21 2.74 -7.21
C LEU A 137 3.62 1.57 -6.44
N LEU A 138 4.33 0.43 -6.46
CA LEU A 138 4.16 -0.63 -5.48
C LEU A 138 5.35 -0.60 -4.55
N ALA A 139 5.21 -1.15 -3.34
CA ALA A 139 6.28 -1.14 -2.35
C ALA A 139 6.57 -2.54 -1.81
N TYR A 140 7.84 -2.94 -1.82
CA TYR A 140 8.34 -4.15 -1.19
C TYR A 140 9.23 -3.79 -0.02
N GLU A 141 8.82 -4.16 1.20
CA GLU A 141 9.63 -4.01 2.40
C GLU A 141 10.49 -5.27 2.60
N LYS A 142 11.78 -5.13 2.35
CA LYS A 142 12.71 -6.26 2.22
C LYS A 142 12.98 -6.98 3.54
N ASN A 143 13.04 -6.25 4.65
CA ASN A 143 13.38 -6.82 5.96
C ASN A 143 12.25 -7.64 6.60
N SER A 144 11.00 -7.42 6.16
CA SER A 144 9.83 -8.20 6.58
C SER A 144 9.32 -9.16 5.50
N GLY A 145 9.82 -9.04 4.27
CA GLY A 145 9.28 -9.78 3.14
C GLY A 145 7.87 -9.35 2.71
N VAL A 146 7.38 -8.19 3.18
CA VAL A 146 6.01 -7.71 2.89
C VAL A 146 5.99 -6.92 1.58
N PHE A 147 5.14 -7.33 0.65
CA PHE A 147 4.86 -6.63 -0.59
C PHE A 147 3.45 -6.02 -0.55
N SER A 148 3.36 -4.69 -0.62
CA SER A 148 2.10 -3.96 -0.77
C SER A 148 1.76 -3.88 -2.25
N SER A 149 0.71 -4.60 -2.66
CA SER A 149 0.36 -4.80 -4.07
C SER A 149 -0.70 -3.83 -4.59
N ALA A 150 -1.22 -2.94 -3.75
CA ALA A 150 -2.36 -2.07 -4.10
C ALA A 150 -3.48 -2.88 -4.78
N ASP A 151 -3.94 -2.50 -5.96
CA ASP A 151 -5.02 -3.19 -6.67
C ASP A 151 -4.55 -4.38 -7.50
N LEU A 152 -3.24 -4.67 -7.55
CA LEU A 152 -2.82 -5.94 -8.13
C LEU A 152 -3.44 -7.09 -7.34
N PHE A 153 -3.90 -8.11 -8.07
CA PHE A 153 -4.59 -9.27 -7.50
C PHE A 153 -5.98 -8.96 -6.93
N LEU A 154 -6.59 -7.83 -7.34
CA LEU A 154 -7.93 -7.42 -6.95
C LEU A 154 -8.93 -8.55 -7.13
N LYS A 155 -9.71 -8.83 -6.08
CA LYS A 155 -10.76 -9.83 -6.08
C LYS A 155 -11.90 -9.38 -5.18
N GLY A 156 -13.12 -9.37 -5.72
CA GLY A 156 -14.31 -9.07 -4.94
C GLY A 156 -14.65 -10.15 -3.92
N GLY A 157 -15.50 -9.80 -2.96
CA GLY A 157 -16.02 -10.69 -1.92
C GLY A 157 -15.67 -10.22 -0.50
N ASP A 158 -15.98 -11.07 0.49
CA ASP A 158 -15.61 -10.88 1.89
C ASP A 158 -14.21 -11.45 2.09
N THR A 159 -13.22 -10.58 2.17
CA THR A 159 -11.79 -10.95 2.16
C THR A 159 -11.04 -10.50 3.41
N ALA A 160 -11.76 -9.94 4.41
CA ALA A 160 -11.19 -9.53 5.68
C ALA A 160 -10.47 -10.69 6.40
N GLY A 161 -9.17 -10.57 6.62
CA GLY A 161 -8.36 -11.59 7.29
C GLY A 161 -8.13 -12.87 6.46
N VAL A 162 -8.55 -12.90 5.19
CA VAL A 162 -8.34 -14.06 4.33
C VAL A 162 -6.92 -14.09 3.79
N VAL A 163 -6.21 -15.20 4.05
CA VAL A 163 -4.85 -15.45 3.56
C VAL A 163 -4.85 -16.76 2.78
N GLN A 164 -4.27 -16.74 1.58
CA GLN A 164 -4.11 -17.91 0.71
C GLN A 164 -2.63 -18.24 0.52
N GLU A 165 -2.30 -19.51 0.37
CA GLU A 165 -0.95 -19.92 -0.03
C GLU A 165 -0.77 -19.78 -1.54
N CYS A 166 0.40 -19.34 -1.98
CA CYS A 166 0.72 -19.25 -3.39
C CYS A 166 2.20 -19.53 -3.67
N ASN A 167 2.50 -19.86 -4.90
CA ASN A 167 3.83 -19.68 -5.47
C ASN A 167 3.90 -18.28 -6.10
N TRP A 168 4.88 -17.48 -5.71
CA TRP A 168 4.98 -16.10 -6.17
C TRP A 168 5.09 -15.97 -7.70
N LYS A 169 5.92 -16.82 -8.29
CA LYS A 169 6.10 -16.81 -9.75
C LYS A 169 4.80 -17.11 -10.48
N ASP A 170 4.06 -18.13 -10.03
CA ASP A 170 2.79 -18.52 -10.65
C ASP A 170 1.73 -17.42 -10.47
N LEU A 171 1.71 -16.73 -9.32
CA LEU A 171 0.82 -15.60 -9.06
C LEU A 171 1.12 -14.43 -10.02
N VAL A 172 2.38 -14.12 -10.25
CA VAL A 172 2.79 -13.06 -11.20
C VAL A 172 2.50 -13.46 -12.64
N ASP A 173 2.76 -14.71 -13.02
CA ASP A 173 2.52 -15.22 -14.39
C ASP A 173 1.01 -15.29 -14.71
N ALA A 174 0.14 -15.37 -13.70
CA ALA A 174 -1.31 -15.35 -13.85
C ALA A 174 -1.92 -13.94 -14.05
N ILE A 175 -1.13 -12.85 -13.95
CA ILE A 175 -1.63 -11.50 -14.18
C ILE A 175 -2.06 -11.36 -15.65
N PRO A 176 -3.36 -11.04 -15.93
CA PRO A 176 -3.85 -10.94 -17.29
C PRO A 176 -3.13 -9.84 -18.10
N GLU A 177 -3.11 -10.00 -19.42
CA GLU A 177 -2.66 -8.94 -20.31
C GLU A 177 -3.55 -7.69 -20.15
N ASN A 178 -2.91 -6.52 -20.14
CA ASN A 178 -3.58 -5.23 -19.90
C ASN A 178 -4.40 -5.15 -18.59
N PHE A 179 -3.99 -5.88 -17.56
CA PHE A 179 -4.63 -5.84 -16.25
C PHE A 179 -4.69 -4.40 -15.73
N LEU A 180 -5.84 -3.98 -15.20
CA LEU A 180 -6.06 -2.61 -14.70
C LEU A 180 -5.63 -1.51 -15.70
N ASN A 181 -5.74 -1.77 -17.00
CA ASN A 181 -5.34 -0.84 -18.06
C ASN A 181 -3.88 -0.37 -18.01
N MET A 182 -2.96 -1.18 -17.49
CA MET A 182 -1.53 -0.89 -17.46
C MET A 182 -0.91 -0.68 -18.84
N GLY A 183 -1.55 -1.18 -19.89
CA GLY A 183 -1.17 -0.98 -21.28
C GLY A 183 0.29 -1.38 -21.58
N PRO A 184 1.00 -0.61 -22.43
CA PRO A 184 2.36 -0.96 -22.85
C PRO A 184 3.42 -0.90 -21.74
N GLN A 185 3.08 -0.40 -20.57
CA GLN A 185 3.98 -0.35 -19.42
C GLN A 185 3.93 -1.63 -18.57
N GLN A 186 2.90 -2.46 -18.71
CA GLN A 186 2.74 -3.71 -17.94
C GLN A 186 3.98 -4.63 -17.98
N PRO A 187 4.68 -4.83 -19.10
CA PRO A 187 5.88 -5.68 -19.11
C PRO A 187 6.97 -5.22 -18.15
N LYS A 188 7.10 -3.91 -17.90
CA LYS A 188 8.07 -3.37 -16.92
C LYS A 188 7.65 -3.72 -15.49
N THR A 189 6.36 -3.62 -15.18
CA THR A 189 5.82 -4.03 -13.89
C THR A 189 6.03 -5.53 -13.66
N ILE A 190 5.70 -6.37 -14.64
CA ILE A 190 5.89 -7.83 -14.55
C ILE A 190 7.38 -8.18 -14.36
N ALA A 191 8.28 -7.52 -15.09
CA ALA A 191 9.72 -7.74 -14.91
C ALA A 191 10.19 -7.36 -13.51
N ALA A 192 9.71 -6.24 -12.95
CA ALA A 192 10.02 -5.82 -11.59
C ALA A 192 9.45 -6.78 -10.54
N LEU A 193 8.21 -7.26 -10.73
CA LEU A 193 7.59 -8.26 -9.84
C LEU A 193 8.37 -9.58 -9.83
N ARG A 194 8.89 -10.03 -10.98
CA ARG A 194 9.72 -11.24 -11.07
C ARG A 194 11.09 -11.09 -10.41
N ALA A 195 11.54 -9.87 -10.15
CA ALA A 195 12.83 -9.59 -9.51
C ALA A 195 12.77 -9.62 -7.97
N ILE A 196 11.58 -9.57 -7.38
CA ILE A 196 11.39 -9.66 -5.93
C ILE A 196 10.93 -11.06 -5.52
N ASN A 197 11.06 -11.36 -4.23
CA ASN A 197 10.60 -12.63 -3.66
C ASN A 197 9.94 -12.35 -2.31
N PRO A 198 8.67 -11.88 -2.28
CA PRO A 198 7.98 -11.58 -1.05
C PRO A 198 7.61 -12.85 -0.27
N GLU A 199 7.59 -12.74 1.05
CA GLU A 199 7.03 -13.77 1.94
C GLU A 199 5.52 -13.57 2.11
N PHE A 200 5.06 -12.32 2.04
CA PHE A 200 3.65 -11.96 2.20
C PHE A 200 3.25 -10.85 1.22
N VAL A 201 2.08 -11.03 0.59
CA VAL A 201 1.46 -10.03 -0.30
C VAL A 201 0.26 -9.42 0.40
N ALA A 202 0.37 -8.13 0.72
CA ALA A 202 -0.70 -7.31 1.29
C ALA A 202 -1.49 -6.68 0.14
N VAL A 203 -2.68 -7.24 -0.15
CA VAL A 203 -3.52 -6.83 -1.28
C VAL A 203 -4.51 -5.75 -0.85
N GLY A 204 -4.65 -4.67 -1.62
CA GLY A 204 -5.58 -3.56 -1.31
C GLY A 204 -7.06 -3.98 -1.39
N HIS A 205 -7.39 -4.87 -2.32
CA HIS A 205 -8.75 -5.37 -2.54
C HIS A 205 -8.75 -6.86 -2.85
N GLY A 206 -8.85 -7.69 -1.83
CA GLY A 206 -8.84 -9.13 -2.05
C GLY A 206 -8.16 -9.92 -0.93
N PRO A 207 -8.05 -11.25 -1.06
CA PRO A 207 -7.30 -12.05 -0.12
C PRO A 207 -5.80 -11.70 -0.17
N CYS A 208 -5.14 -11.75 0.97
CA CYS A 208 -3.67 -11.71 1.03
C CYS A 208 -3.07 -13.06 0.62
N PHE A 209 -1.75 -13.06 0.34
CA PHE A 209 -1.06 -14.31 0.03
C PHE A 209 0.19 -14.50 0.90
N ILE A 210 0.42 -15.75 1.33
CA ILE A 210 1.70 -16.24 1.82
C ILE A 210 2.40 -16.96 0.66
N CYS A 211 3.60 -16.50 0.34
CA CYS A 211 4.40 -17.04 -0.77
C CYS A 211 5.40 -18.09 -0.25
N ARG A 212 5.44 -19.24 -0.90
CA ARG A 212 6.36 -20.34 -0.61
C ARG A 212 7.11 -20.78 -1.85
#